data_f545615bfceba2f3ee0453d6838e0ec7
#
_entry.id   f545615bfceba2f3ee0453d6838e0ec7
#
_cell.length_a   1.000
_cell.length_b   1.000
_cell.length_c   1.000
_cell.angle_alpha   90.00
_cell.angle_beta   90.00
_cell.angle_gamma   90.00
#
_symmetry.space_group_name_H-M   'P 1'
#
loop_
_entity.id
_entity.type
_entity.pdbx_description
1 polymer ?
#
loop_
_entity_poly.entity_id
_entity_poly.type
_entity_poly.pdbx_seq_one_letter_code
_entity_poly.pdbx_strand_id
1 'polypeptide(L)'
;MADGPVSGGREELTLYTRRGCPLCEDMAAHVRALLSGTPHGLTPVDVDADPALKAAYGWDVPLLFHGASEICRHELDLPAFQEWLRAHS
;
A
#
# COMPACT_ATOMS: atom_id res chain seq x y z
N MET A 1 -2.53 10.92 26.65
CA MET A 1 -2.82 10.76 26.12
C MET A 1 -3.21 10.40 25.58
N ALA A 2 -3.40 10.16 25.52
CA ALA A 2 -3.92 9.78 25.00
C ALA A 2 -4.08 9.60 24.32
N ASP A 3 -4.17 9.62 24.09
CA ASP A 3 -4.44 9.42 23.42
C ASP A 3 -4.49 8.79 22.90
N GLY A 4 -4.32 8.75 23.22
CA GLY A 4 -4.83 7.71 22.90
C GLY A 4 -4.92 6.99 21.73
N PRO A 5 -4.88 6.01 21.62
CA PRO A 5 -4.91 5.24 20.53
C PRO A 5 -6.01 5.50 19.83
N VAL A 6 -5.89 6.18 19.17
CA VAL A 6 -6.90 6.54 18.51
C VAL A 6 -7.03 5.70 17.37
N SER A 7 -8.02 4.95 17.32
CA SER A 7 -8.31 4.25 16.15
C SER A 7 -8.56 5.32 15.14
N GLY A 8 -8.25 5.12 13.97
CA GLY A 8 -8.41 6.18 13.02
C GLY A 8 -7.22 7.08 12.95
N GLY A 9 -6.16 6.72 13.62
CA GLY A 9 -4.93 7.45 13.46
C GLY A 9 -4.42 7.30 12.05
N ARG A 10 -3.56 8.22 11.65
CA ARG A 10 -3.03 8.24 10.31
C ARG A 10 -2.09 7.07 10.07
N GLU A 11 -2.31 6.34 9.01
CA GLU A 11 -1.48 5.23 8.62
C GLU A 11 -0.87 5.47 7.25
N GLU A 12 0.30 4.91 7.00
CA GLU A 12 0.96 5.04 5.72
C GLU A 12 1.12 3.66 5.11
N LEU A 13 0.56 3.49 3.91
CA LEU A 13 0.71 2.25 3.18
C LEU A 13 1.91 2.36 2.25
N THR A 14 2.56 1.23 1.99
CA THR A 14 3.70 1.17 1.07
C THR A 14 3.30 0.37 -0.15
N LEU A 15 3.55 0.93 -1.33
CA LEU A 15 3.33 0.22 -2.57
C LEU A 15 4.68 -0.02 -3.23
N TYR A 16 5.10 -1.28 -3.28
CA TYR A 16 6.33 -1.64 -3.99
C TYR A 16 6.00 -1.69 -5.47
N THR A 17 6.74 -0.93 -6.25
CA THR A 17 6.41 -0.67 -7.64
C THR A 17 7.67 -0.66 -8.48
N ARG A 18 7.51 -0.49 -9.78
CA ARG A 18 8.59 -0.48 -10.74
C ARG A 18 8.22 0.46 -11.87
N ARG A 19 9.21 1.11 -12.48
CA ARG A 19 8.94 1.98 -13.61
C ARG A 19 8.42 1.17 -14.79
N GLY A 20 7.52 1.78 -15.55
CA GLY A 20 6.98 1.13 -16.73
C GLY A 20 6.08 -0.04 -16.41
N CYS A 21 5.47 -0.04 -15.24
CA CYS A 21 4.57 -1.11 -14.83
C CYS A 21 3.12 -0.57 -14.80
N PRO A 22 2.33 -0.84 -15.84
CA PRO A 22 0.94 -0.36 -15.89
C PRO A 22 0.10 -0.84 -14.72
N LEU A 23 0.30 -2.09 -14.29
CA LEU A 23 -0.45 -2.62 -13.15
C LEU A 23 -0.10 -1.88 -11.86
N CYS A 24 1.17 -1.45 -11.72
CA CYS A 24 1.59 -0.68 -10.57
C CYS A 24 0.91 0.68 -10.55
N GLU A 25 0.83 1.32 -11.71
CA GLU A 25 0.19 2.63 -11.84
C GLU A 25 -1.30 2.52 -11.56
N ASP A 26 -1.94 1.47 -12.06
CA ASP A 26 -3.35 1.24 -11.85
C ASP A 26 -3.65 1.03 -10.37
N MET A 27 -2.86 0.21 -9.69
CA MET A 27 -3.06 -0.03 -8.26
C MET A 27 -2.85 1.25 -7.46
N ALA A 28 -1.83 2.04 -7.79
CA ALA A 28 -1.57 3.29 -7.09
C ALA A 28 -2.74 4.24 -7.22
N ALA A 29 -3.26 4.40 -8.43
CA ALA A 29 -4.38 5.30 -8.69
C ALA A 29 -5.64 4.82 -7.95
N HIS A 30 -5.90 3.51 -7.98
CA HIS A 30 -7.08 2.95 -7.35
C HIS A 30 -7.01 3.10 -5.83
N VAL A 31 -5.86 2.79 -5.23
CA VAL A 31 -5.68 2.91 -3.79
C VAL A 31 -5.79 4.38 -3.36
N ARG A 32 -5.19 5.30 -4.10
CA ARG A 32 -5.30 6.71 -3.77
C ARG A 32 -6.75 7.19 -3.79
N ALA A 33 -7.52 6.73 -4.77
CA ALA A 33 -8.93 7.09 -4.86
C ALA A 33 -9.70 6.55 -3.65
N LEU A 34 -9.39 5.32 -3.22
CA LEU A 34 -10.06 4.72 -2.07
C LEU A 34 -9.65 5.36 -0.76
N LEU A 35 -8.44 5.92 -0.69
CA LEU A 35 -7.97 6.60 0.51
C LEU A 35 -8.45 8.06 0.58
N SER A 36 -9.02 8.57 -0.50
CA SER A 36 -9.52 9.93 -0.54
C SER A 36 -10.55 10.15 0.56
N GLY A 37 -10.41 11.24 1.32
CA GLY A 37 -11.31 11.50 2.44
C GLY A 37 -10.89 10.81 3.74
N THR A 38 -9.85 9.99 3.70
CA THR A 38 -9.30 9.37 4.90
C THR A 38 -7.98 10.09 5.28
N PRO A 39 -7.49 9.92 6.51
CA PRO A 39 -6.20 10.51 6.88
C PRO A 39 -5.01 9.69 6.39
N HIS A 40 -5.26 8.53 5.79
CA HIS A 40 -4.18 7.61 5.41
C HIS A 40 -3.53 7.98 4.09
N GLY A 41 -2.27 7.62 3.93
CA GLY A 41 -1.50 7.94 2.74
C GLY A 41 -0.88 6.71 2.09
N LEU A 42 -0.33 6.92 0.90
CA LEU A 42 0.33 5.87 0.14
C LEU A 42 1.70 6.37 -0.31
N THR A 43 2.73 5.58 -0.02
CA THR A 43 4.09 5.88 -0.44
C THR A 43 4.55 4.82 -1.43
N PRO A 44 4.81 5.18 -2.68
CA PRO A 44 5.36 4.23 -3.64
C PRO A 44 6.86 4.08 -3.40
N VAL A 45 7.36 2.87 -3.54
CA VAL A 45 8.79 2.57 -3.40
C VAL A 45 9.23 1.80 -4.63
N ASP A 46 10.22 2.35 -5.35
CA ASP A 46 10.74 1.71 -6.55
C ASP A 46 11.69 0.59 -6.15
N VAL A 47 11.32 -0.65 -6.46
CA VAL A 47 12.14 -1.81 -6.07
C VAL A 47 13.47 -1.83 -6.80
N ASP A 48 13.57 -1.18 -7.96
CA ASP A 48 14.83 -1.14 -8.70
C ASP A 48 15.87 -0.22 -8.06
N ALA A 49 15.46 0.62 -7.11
CA ALA A 49 16.37 1.52 -6.42
C ALA A 49 17.14 0.82 -5.30
N ASP A 50 16.75 -0.42 -4.95
CA ASP A 50 17.38 -1.15 -3.85
C ASP A 50 17.51 -2.61 -4.24
N PRO A 51 18.74 -3.14 -4.37
CA PRO A 51 18.94 -4.53 -4.79
C PRO A 51 18.22 -5.57 -3.93
N ALA A 52 18.09 -5.31 -2.63
CA ALA A 52 17.40 -6.24 -1.74
C ALA A 52 15.91 -6.27 -2.04
N LEU A 53 15.31 -5.11 -2.30
CA LEU A 53 13.90 -5.03 -2.66
C LEU A 53 13.65 -5.65 -4.03
N LYS A 54 14.57 -5.41 -4.97
CA LYS A 54 14.45 -5.98 -6.30
C LYS A 54 14.49 -7.50 -6.23
N ALA A 55 15.38 -8.06 -5.42
CA ALA A 55 15.48 -9.50 -5.27
C ALA A 55 14.23 -10.07 -4.60
N ALA A 56 13.69 -9.36 -3.61
CA ALA A 56 12.54 -9.86 -2.87
C ALA A 56 11.22 -9.70 -3.63
N TYR A 57 11.03 -8.59 -4.34
CA TYR A 57 9.73 -8.22 -4.89
C TYR A 57 9.70 -7.91 -6.38
N GLY A 58 10.83 -7.86 -7.04
CA GLY A 58 10.90 -7.35 -8.41
C GLY A 58 10.01 -8.07 -9.42
N TRP A 59 9.75 -9.36 -9.19
CA TRP A 59 8.91 -10.14 -10.09
C TRP A 59 7.43 -10.10 -9.71
N ASP A 60 7.12 -9.54 -8.53
CA ASP A 60 5.77 -9.56 -7.99
C ASP A 60 5.12 -8.20 -7.82
N VAL A 61 5.73 -7.16 -8.37
CA VAL A 61 5.12 -5.83 -8.28
C VAL A 61 3.81 -5.80 -9.08
N PRO A 62 2.83 -5.04 -8.63
CA PRO A 62 2.80 -4.22 -7.42
C PRO A 62 2.46 -5.05 -6.18
N LEU A 63 3.05 -4.67 -5.03
CA LEU A 63 2.71 -5.27 -3.74
C LEU A 63 2.34 -4.15 -2.80
N LEU A 64 1.20 -4.29 -2.15
CA LEU A 64 0.70 -3.29 -1.21
C LEU A 64 0.87 -3.80 0.22
N PHE A 65 1.56 -3.01 1.04
CA PHE A 65 1.86 -3.37 2.42
C PHE A 65 1.39 -2.31 3.40
N HIS A 66 1.07 -2.74 4.60
CA HIS A 66 0.94 -1.87 5.75
C HIS A 66 1.99 -2.35 6.76
N GLY A 67 3.07 -1.58 6.92
CA GLY A 67 4.20 -2.03 7.72
C GLY A 67 4.78 -3.29 7.13
N ALA A 68 4.88 -4.34 7.90
CA ALA A 68 5.40 -5.61 7.44
C ALA A 68 4.31 -6.55 6.93
N SER A 69 3.06 -6.11 6.95
CA SER A 69 1.93 -6.95 6.56
C SER A 69 1.51 -6.71 5.12
N GLU A 70 1.56 -7.74 4.31
CA GLU A 70 1.14 -7.64 2.92
C GLU A 70 -0.38 -7.64 2.85
N ILE A 71 -0.97 -6.68 2.14
CA ILE A 71 -2.41 -6.64 1.92
C ILE A 71 -2.76 -7.40 0.65
N CYS A 72 -2.02 -7.15 -0.44
CA CYS A 72 -2.26 -7.83 -1.70
C CYS A 72 -1.07 -7.63 -2.62
N ARG A 73 -1.05 -8.37 -3.74
CA ARG A 73 -0.03 -8.21 -4.77
C ARG A 73 -0.64 -8.47 -6.14
N HIS A 74 0.02 -7.93 -7.16
CA HIS A 74 -0.36 -8.06 -8.57
C HIS A 74 -1.64 -7.31 -8.93
N GLU A 75 -2.70 -7.52 -8.20
CA GLU A 75 -3.97 -6.85 -8.41
C GLU A 75 -4.52 -6.42 -7.07
N LEU A 76 -5.32 -5.36 -7.07
CA LEU A 76 -5.93 -4.91 -5.83
C LEU A 76 -6.99 -5.90 -5.37
N ASP A 77 -6.80 -6.46 -4.21
CA ASP A 77 -7.78 -7.31 -3.56
C ASP A 77 -8.69 -6.37 -2.79
N LEU A 78 -9.77 -5.96 -3.40
CA LEU A 78 -10.65 -4.96 -2.82
C LEU A 78 -11.23 -5.39 -1.46
N PRO A 79 -11.72 -6.64 -1.30
CA PRO A 79 -12.19 -7.08 0.02
C PRO A 79 -11.10 -6.98 1.10
N ALA A 80 -9.88 -7.38 0.80
CA ALA A 80 -8.78 -7.30 1.76
C ALA A 80 -8.45 -5.85 2.09
N PHE A 81 -8.47 -4.97 1.10
CA PHE A 81 -8.21 -3.56 1.33
C PHE A 81 -9.31 -2.93 2.18
N GLN A 82 -10.56 -3.26 1.88
CA GLN A 82 -11.69 -2.74 2.65
C GLN A 82 -11.67 -3.22 4.09
N GLU A 83 -11.23 -4.45 4.30
CA GLU A 83 -11.08 -4.99 5.65
C GLU A 83 -10.02 -4.19 6.43
N TRP A 84 -8.89 -3.92 5.77
CA TRP A 84 -7.84 -3.10 6.37
C TRP A 84 -8.38 -1.71 6.72
N LEU A 85 -9.12 -1.12 5.78
CA LEU A 85 -9.64 0.23 5.96
C LEU A 85 -10.61 0.31 7.14
N ARG A 86 -11.48 -0.69 7.27
CA ARG A 86 -12.41 -0.75 8.41
C ARG A 86 -11.65 -0.87 9.72
N ALA A 87 -10.59 -1.64 9.75
CA ALA A 87 -9.82 -1.86 10.96
C ALA A 87 -9.05 -0.61 11.38
N HIS A 88 -8.89 0.35 10.49
CA HIS A 88 -8.12 1.55 10.75
C HIS A 88 -8.94 2.84 10.61
N SER A 89 -10.23 2.74 10.65
CA SER A 89 -11.08 3.92 10.57
C SER A 89 -11.63 4.36 11.92
#